data_84981951a2488380e1aa33b253de4451
#
_entry.id   84981951a2488380e1aa33b253de4451
#
_cell.length_a   1.000
_cell.length_b   1.000
_cell.length_c   1.000
_cell.angle_alpha   90.00
_cell.angle_beta   90.00
_cell.angle_gamma   90.00
#
_symmetry.space_group_name_H-M   'P 1'
#
loop_
_entity.id
_entity.type
_entity.pdbx_description
1 polymer ?
#
loop_
_entity_poly.entity_id
_entity_poly.type
_entity_poly.pdbx_seq_one_letter_code
_entity_poly.pdbx_strand_id
1 'polypeptide(L)'
;MRTYENKDELKNEINKVKIIFFDIDGTLLEMGKTEITPNTRKALCSLKQNGIKICIATGRPFVTIPMFEGVVFDAILAFNGSFCVAGEQVVAKCPIPKEDVKKIIENAKRMERPVSIATAEEIVANGSDKDLEDYFALAHHRVNVSEKFEEYVEKDVFQIMLGCDLEERKYILEGTKNAKLAAWWDRAVDIIPKEGGKGTAIEQVLAHYKFSKEEAIAFGDGENDIDMLLSVGKGIAMGNAAEKVKEIAADICESVTDDGIYYYLKSQKLINE
;
A
#
# COMPACT_ATOMS: atom_id res chain seq x y z
N MET A 1 13.04 -24.90 5.39
CA MET A 1 12.94 -25.49 4.04
C MET A 1 12.06 -26.74 4.15
N ARG A 2 10.75 -26.66 3.81
CA ARG A 2 9.89 -27.86 3.72
C ARG A 2 10.18 -28.53 2.39
N THR A 3 10.74 -29.73 2.44
CA THR A 3 10.89 -30.60 1.27
C THR A 3 9.53 -31.23 0.99
N TYR A 4 8.92 -30.83 -0.11
CA TYR A 4 7.69 -31.46 -0.62
C TYR A 4 8.04 -32.86 -1.15
N GLU A 5 7.60 -33.89 -0.45
CA GLU A 5 7.84 -35.28 -0.82
C GLU A 5 6.90 -35.78 -1.94
N ASN A 6 5.91 -34.94 -2.37
CA ASN A 6 4.92 -35.42 -3.34
C ASN A 6 4.57 -34.35 -4.38
N LYS A 7 4.80 -34.66 -5.68
CA LYS A 7 4.46 -33.82 -6.83
C LYS A 7 2.94 -33.48 -6.91
N ASP A 8 2.10 -34.33 -6.34
CA ASP A 8 0.65 -34.16 -6.36
C ASP A 8 0.19 -33.15 -5.28
N GLU A 9 0.88 -33.04 -4.14
CA GLU A 9 0.63 -32.00 -3.13
C GLU A 9 1.01 -30.63 -3.67
N LEU A 10 2.15 -30.50 -4.35
CA LEU A 10 2.58 -29.27 -5.00
C LEU A 10 1.59 -28.82 -6.08
N LYS A 11 1.07 -29.75 -6.89
CA LYS A 11 0.02 -29.46 -7.89
C LYS A 11 -1.30 -29.00 -7.24
N ASN A 12 -1.68 -29.60 -6.13
CA ASN A 12 -2.90 -29.22 -5.40
C ASN A 12 -2.78 -27.83 -4.76
N GLU A 13 -1.60 -27.46 -4.23
CA GLU A 13 -1.35 -26.10 -3.71
C GLU A 13 -1.32 -25.04 -4.83
N ILE A 14 -0.70 -25.34 -5.98
CA ILE A 14 -0.63 -24.45 -7.13
C ILE A 14 -2.03 -24.16 -7.70
N ASN A 15 -2.87 -25.20 -7.83
CA ASN A 15 -4.25 -25.05 -8.31
C ASN A 15 -5.17 -24.29 -7.34
N LYS A 16 -4.69 -23.99 -6.13
CA LYS A 16 -5.44 -23.30 -5.09
C LYS A 16 -5.30 -21.78 -5.16
N VAL A 17 -4.18 -21.25 -5.69
CA VAL A 17 -3.95 -19.78 -5.74
C VAL A 17 -4.86 -19.13 -6.77
N LYS A 18 -5.65 -18.14 -6.30
CA LYS A 18 -6.62 -17.39 -7.11
C LYS A 18 -6.30 -15.92 -7.21
N ILE A 19 -5.57 -15.38 -6.24
CA ILE A 19 -5.34 -13.94 -6.11
C ILE A 19 -3.98 -13.67 -5.45
N ILE A 20 -3.27 -12.67 -5.94
CA ILE A 20 -1.99 -12.26 -5.37
C ILE A 20 -2.00 -10.74 -5.16
N PHE A 21 -1.60 -10.33 -3.96
CA PHE A 21 -1.44 -8.93 -3.57
C PHE A 21 0.03 -8.55 -3.59
N PHE A 22 0.31 -7.37 -4.09
CA PHE A 22 1.66 -6.82 -4.18
C PHE A 22 1.70 -5.43 -3.55
N ASP A 23 2.64 -5.19 -2.66
CA ASP A 23 3.06 -3.82 -2.38
C ASP A 23 3.80 -3.23 -3.58
N ILE A 24 3.98 -1.90 -3.59
CA ILE A 24 4.65 -1.18 -4.69
C ILE A 24 6.12 -0.94 -4.35
N ASP A 25 6.38 -0.11 -3.33
CA ASP A 25 7.70 0.48 -3.07
C ASP A 25 8.61 -0.48 -2.32
N GLY A 26 9.65 -0.96 -2.95
CA GLY A 26 10.52 -2.02 -2.43
C GLY A 26 10.03 -3.44 -2.77
N THR A 27 8.86 -3.57 -3.40
CA THR A 27 8.25 -4.86 -3.79
C THR A 27 8.11 -4.99 -5.30
N LEU A 28 7.19 -4.23 -5.93
CA LEU A 28 7.08 -4.18 -7.41
C LEU A 28 8.12 -3.23 -8.03
N LEU A 29 8.40 -2.13 -7.34
CA LEU A 29 9.33 -1.08 -7.77
C LEU A 29 10.52 -1.01 -6.82
N GLU A 30 11.72 -0.95 -7.37
CA GLU A 30 12.89 -0.46 -6.63
C GLU A 30 12.65 0.98 -6.18
N MET A 31 13.04 1.31 -4.95
CA MET A 31 12.88 2.66 -4.40
C MET A 31 13.45 3.73 -5.34
N GLY A 32 12.64 4.75 -5.64
CA GLY A 32 13.01 5.85 -6.54
C GLY A 32 12.91 5.53 -8.04
N LYS A 33 12.44 4.33 -8.41
CA LYS A 33 12.11 4.00 -9.81
C LYS A 33 10.62 4.23 -10.09
N THR A 34 10.31 4.41 -11.37
CA THR A 34 8.94 4.62 -11.86
C THR A 34 8.43 3.46 -12.71
N GLU A 35 9.31 2.51 -13.07
CA GLU A 35 9.00 1.37 -13.94
C GLU A 35 9.41 0.06 -13.28
N ILE A 36 8.56 -0.95 -13.45
CA ILE A 36 8.87 -2.33 -13.08
C ILE A 36 9.83 -2.97 -14.08
N THR A 37 10.58 -3.98 -13.63
CA THR A 37 11.48 -4.71 -14.53
C THR A 37 10.71 -5.46 -15.62
N PRO A 38 11.34 -5.77 -16.76
CA PRO A 38 10.71 -6.61 -17.80
C PRO A 38 10.27 -7.99 -17.28
N ASN A 39 11.04 -8.59 -16.35
CA ASN A 39 10.73 -9.87 -15.76
C ASN A 39 9.51 -9.78 -14.82
N THR A 40 9.44 -8.76 -13.97
CA THR A 40 8.26 -8.51 -13.12
C THR A 40 7.02 -8.28 -13.98
N ARG A 41 7.11 -7.50 -15.07
CA ARG A 41 6.01 -7.29 -16.01
C ARG A 41 5.57 -8.62 -16.64
N LYS A 42 6.52 -9.45 -17.12
CA LYS A 42 6.25 -10.77 -17.68
C LYS A 42 5.51 -11.66 -16.68
N ALA A 43 5.95 -11.64 -15.41
CA ALA A 43 5.30 -12.40 -14.34
C ALA A 43 3.85 -11.98 -14.12
N LEU A 44 3.57 -10.68 -13.97
CA LEU A 44 2.22 -10.16 -13.76
C LEU A 44 1.28 -10.51 -14.95
N CYS A 45 1.76 -10.34 -16.19
CA CYS A 45 1.00 -10.73 -17.37
C CYS A 45 0.71 -12.25 -17.42
N SER A 46 1.70 -13.08 -17.06
CA SER A 46 1.54 -14.54 -17.04
C SER A 46 0.54 -15.00 -15.97
N LEU A 47 0.55 -14.38 -14.78
CA LEU A 47 -0.46 -14.64 -13.74
C LEU A 47 -1.88 -14.38 -14.26
N LYS A 48 -2.09 -13.24 -14.94
CA LYS A 48 -3.38 -12.91 -15.56
C LYS A 48 -3.81 -13.94 -16.60
N GLN A 49 -2.89 -14.37 -17.47
CA GLN A 49 -3.16 -15.41 -18.48
C GLN A 49 -3.54 -16.75 -17.83
N ASN A 50 -2.98 -17.05 -16.67
CA ASN A 50 -3.31 -18.25 -15.89
C ASN A 50 -4.60 -18.10 -15.05
N GLY A 51 -5.33 -16.97 -15.20
CA GLY A 51 -6.58 -16.71 -14.48
C GLY A 51 -6.41 -16.30 -13.01
N ILE A 52 -5.18 -15.98 -12.59
CA ILE A 52 -4.88 -15.50 -11.24
C ILE A 52 -5.07 -13.98 -11.21
N LYS A 53 -5.86 -13.50 -10.25
CA LYS A 53 -6.08 -12.07 -10.04
C LYS A 53 -4.83 -11.44 -9.41
N ILE A 54 -4.49 -10.25 -9.89
CA ILE A 54 -3.37 -9.47 -9.37
C ILE A 54 -3.89 -8.16 -8.77
N CYS A 55 -3.42 -7.82 -7.57
CA CYS A 55 -3.89 -6.67 -6.81
C CYS A 55 -2.72 -5.86 -6.27
N ILE A 56 -2.87 -4.54 -6.22
CA ILE A 56 -1.97 -3.63 -5.52
C ILE A 56 -2.47 -3.44 -4.08
N ALA A 57 -1.55 -3.40 -3.11
CA ALA A 57 -1.81 -2.99 -1.73
C ALA A 57 -0.70 -2.04 -1.26
N THR A 58 -0.95 -0.73 -1.27
CA THR A 58 0.08 0.30 -1.10
C THR A 58 -0.30 1.37 -0.08
N GLY A 59 0.71 2.01 0.54
CA GLY A 59 0.56 3.23 1.32
C GLY A 59 0.31 4.48 0.47
N ARG A 60 0.56 4.41 -0.84
CA ARG A 60 0.41 5.57 -1.73
C ARG A 60 -1.05 6.04 -1.79
N PRO A 61 -1.26 7.36 -1.92
CA PRO A 61 -2.55 7.91 -2.34
C PRO A 61 -2.99 7.34 -3.69
N PHE A 62 -4.30 7.11 -3.85
CA PHE A 62 -4.87 6.46 -5.04
C PHE A 62 -4.43 7.13 -6.35
N VAL A 63 -4.41 8.46 -6.38
CA VAL A 63 -4.05 9.26 -7.56
C VAL A 63 -2.55 9.25 -7.90
N THR A 64 -1.70 8.71 -7.02
CA THR A 64 -0.24 8.63 -7.24
C THR A 64 0.22 7.22 -7.59
N ILE A 65 -0.70 6.27 -7.70
CA ILE A 65 -0.36 4.89 -8.07
C ILE A 65 0.04 4.84 -9.54
N PRO A 66 1.25 4.34 -9.86
CA PRO A 66 1.72 4.28 -11.24
C PRO A 66 0.92 3.26 -12.06
N MET A 67 0.69 3.60 -13.32
CA MET A 67 0.18 2.64 -14.30
C MET A 67 1.36 1.95 -14.98
N PHE A 68 1.39 0.62 -14.93
CA PHE A 68 2.41 -0.17 -15.60
C PHE A 68 1.91 -0.61 -16.97
N GLU A 69 2.66 -0.28 -18.04
CA GLU A 69 2.28 -0.60 -19.39
C GLU A 69 1.95 -2.09 -19.59
N GLY A 70 0.78 -2.37 -20.14
CA GLY A 70 0.31 -3.75 -20.40
C GLY A 70 -0.15 -4.54 -19.16
N VAL A 71 -0.15 -3.93 -17.96
CA VAL A 71 -0.61 -4.56 -16.71
C VAL A 71 -1.87 -3.89 -16.20
N VAL A 72 -2.94 -4.67 -16.04
CA VAL A 72 -4.20 -4.19 -15.44
C VAL A 72 -4.47 -4.98 -14.17
N PHE A 73 -4.46 -4.30 -13.03
CA PHE A 73 -4.77 -4.90 -11.74
C PHE A 73 -6.27 -5.09 -11.56
N ASP A 74 -6.64 -6.18 -10.89
CA ASP A 74 -8.05 -6.53 -10.61
C ASP A 74 -8.60 -5.75 -9.42
N ALA A 75 -7.74 -5.40 -8.46
CA ALA A 75 -8.08 -4.53 -7.35
C ALA A 75 -6.90 -3.65 -6.93
N ILE A 76 -7.20 -2.49 -6.35
CA ILE A 76 -6.23 -1.53 -5.81
C ILE A 76 -6.66 -1.17 -4.39
N LEU A 77 -5.77 -1.39 -3.43
CA LEU A 77 -5.88 -1.04 -2.03
C LEU A 77 -4.87 0.10 -1.78
N ALA A 78 -5.37 1.33 -1.80
CA ALA A 78 -4.61 2.56 -1.59
C ALA A 78 -4.67 3.03 -0.14
N PHE A 79 -3.83 4.01 0.24
CA PHE A 79 -3.81 4.61 1.58
C PHE A 79 -3.70 3.56 2.69
N ASN A 80 -2.80 2.58 2.52
CA ASN A 80 -2.67 1.43 3.42
C ASN A 80 -4.00 0.65 3.62
N GLY A 81 -4.80 0.52 2.54
CA GLY A 81 -6.06 -0.20 2.57
C GLY A 81 -7.27 0.63 3.00
N SER A 82 -7.11 1.93 3.26
CA SER A 82 -8.24 2.79 3.65
C SER A 82 -9.19 3.12 2.49
N PHE A 83 -8.78 2.88 1.25
CA PHE A 83 -9.61 3.01 0.05
C PHE A 83 -9.34 1.85 -0.91
N CYS A 84 -10.34 1.06 -1.21
CA CYS A 84 -10.21 -0.13 -2.02
C CYS A 84 -11.20 -0.13 -3.19
N VAL A 85 -10.70 -0.37 -4.38
CA VAL A 85 -11.51 -0.55 -5.60
C VAL A 85 -11.21 -1.90 -6.25
N ALA A 86 -12.21 -2.54 -6.82
CA ALA A 86 -12.09 -3.72 -7.66
C ALA A 86 -12.82 -3.44 -8.99
N GLY A 87 -12.07 -3.31 -10.07
CA GLY A 87 -12.60 -2.73 -11.30
C GLY A 87 -13.13 -1.31 -11.06
N GLU A 88 -14.40 -1.07 -11.35
CA GLU A 88 -15.07 0.23 -11.14
C GLU A 88 -15.81 0.32 -9.78
N GLN A 89 -15.79 -0.75 -8.98
CA GLN A 89 -16.53 -0.80 -7.73
C GLN A 89 -15.66 -0.42 -6.53
N VAL A 90 -16.14 0.49 -5.68
CA VAL A 90 -15.56 0.71 -4.36
C VAL A 90 -15.95 -0.46 -3.45
N VAL A 91 -14.96 -1.25 -3.05
CA VAL A 91 -15.15 -2.44 -2.20
C VAL A 91 -15.12 -2.07 -0.73
N ALA A 92 -14.22 -1.16 -0.35
CA ALA A 92 -14.10 -0.69 1.02
C ALA A 92 -13.60 0.76 1.06
N LYS A 93 -14.02 1.50 2.08
CA LYS A 93 -13.47 2.81 2.40
C LYS A 93 -13.54 3.06 3.91
N CYS A 94 -12.45 3.61 4.44
CA CYS A 94 -12.29 3.98 5.85
C CYS A 94 -11.60 5.36 5.90
N PRO A 95 -12.33 6.48 5.66
CA PRO A 95 -11.76 7.81 5.73
C PRO A 95 -11.50 8.22 7.19
N ILE A 96 -10.63 9.20 7.39
CA ILE A 96 -10.47 9.87 8.68
C ILE A 96 -11.80 10.59 8.99
N PRO A 97 -12.41 10.41 10.18
CA PRO A 97 -13.63 11.13 10.54
C PRO A 97 -13.45 12.64 10.39
N LYS A 98 -14.48 13.33 9.89
CA LYS A 98 -14.40 14.77 9.59
C LYS A 98 -14.05 15.64 10.81
N GLU A 99 -14.52 15.25 11.99
CA GLU A 99 -14.16 15.92 13.24
C GLU A 99 -12.67 15.80 13.53
N ASP A 100 -12.05 14.65 13.26
CA ASP A 100 -10.61 14.45 13.45
C ASP A 100 -9.82 15.21 12.37
N VAL A 101 -10.28 15.22 11.10
CA VAL A 101 -9.67 16.02 10.03
C VAL A 101 -9.62 17.50 10.42
N LYS A 102 -10.76 18.08 10.84
CA LYS A 102 -10.84 19.49 11.28
C LYS A 102 -9.94 19.76 12.49
N LYS A 103 -9.89 18.81 13.43
CA LYS A 103 -9.04 18.93 14.63
C LYS A 103 -7.54 18.90 14.29
N ILE A 104 -7.13 18.02 13.37
CA ILE A 104 -5.74 17.96 12.89
C ILE A 104 -5.35 19.27 12.20
N ILE A 105 -6.22 19.82 11.33
CA ILE A 105 -5.98 21.10 10.65
C ILE A 105 -5.86 22.24 11.67
N GLU A 106 -6.71 22.27 12.71
CA GLU A 106 -6.62 23.25 13.79
C GLU A 106 -5.29 23.11 14.56
N ASN A 107 -4.88 21.88 14.88
CA ASN A 107 -3.62 21.61 15.57
C ASN A 107 -2.42 22.06 14.73
N ALA A 108 -2.39 21.71 13.43
CA ALA A 108 -1.36 22.12 12.48
C ALA A 108 -1.26 23.65 12.39
N LYS A 109 -2.41 24.34 12.32
CA LYS A 109 -2.46 25.81 12.31
C LYS A 109 -1.86 26.44 13.58
N ARG A 110 -2.07 25.83 14.76
CA ARG A 110 -1.44 26.29 16.03
C ARG A 110 0.08 26.09 16.02
N MET A 111 0.56 25.12 15.25
CA MET A 111 1.98 24.83 15.06
C MET A 111 2.59 25.60 13.87
N GLU A 112 1.81 26.48 13.22
CA GLU A 112 2.19 27.21 12.01
C GLU A 112 2.63 26.29 10.84
N ARG A 113 2.07 25.07 10.79
CA ARG A 113 2.35 24.09 9.75
C ARG A 113 1.23 24.02 8.70
N PRO A 114 1.55 24.14 7.41
CA PRO A 114 0.61 23.83 6.35
C PRO A 114 0.32 22.33 6.32
N VAL A 115 -0.87 21.97 5.85
CA VAL A 115 -1.27 20.56 5.67
C VAL A 115 -1.65 20.30 4.23
N SER A 116 -1.36 19.10 3.78
CA SER A 116 -1.88 18.53 2.55
C SER A 116 -2.83 17.39 2.90
N ILE A 117 -3.99 17.34 2.26
CA ILE A 117 -4.97 16.25 2.42
C ILE A 117 -5.13 15.48 1.12
N ALA A 118 -5.32 14.18 1.24
CA ALA A 118 -5.53 13.30 0.10
C ALA A 118 -6.91 12.66 0.17
N THR A 119 -7.68 12.85 -0.90
CA THR A 119 -8.95 12.19 -1.20
C THR A 119 -8.72 11.10 -2.24
N ALA A 120 -9.77 10.37 -2.62
CA ALA A 120 -9.69 9.41 -3.74
C ALA A 120 -9.45 10.10 -5.10
N GLU A 121 -9.71 11.42 -5.21
CA GLU A 121 -9.68 12.17 -6.47
C GLU A 121 -8.43 13.04 -6.61
N GLU A 122 -8.01 13.69 -5.53
CA GLU A 122 -6.92 14.69 -5.55
C GLU A 122 -6.17 14.78 -4.23
N ILE A 123 -4.97 15.34 -4.32
CA ILE A 123 -4.16 15.78 -3.18
C ILE A 123 -4.08 17.30 -3.25
N VAL A 124 -4.51 17.98 -2.18
CA VAL A 124 -4.51 19.44 -2.10
C VAL A 124 -3.97 19.92 -0.75
N ALA A 125 -3.34 21.09 -0.73
CA ALA A 125 -2.76 21.70 0.47
C ALA A 125 -3.36 23.08 0.73
N ASN A 126 -3.37 23.51 2.00
CA ASN A 126 -3.76 24.87 2.41
C ASN A 126 -2.58 25.85 2.44
N GLY A 127 -1.38 25.39 2.15
CA GLY A 127 -0.14 26.18 2.11
C GLY A 127 1.04 25.27 1.82
N SER A 128 2.24 25.83 1.92
CA SER A 128 3.50 25.09 1.73
C SER A 128 4.56 25.58 2.68
N ASP A 129 5.42 24.68 3.14
CA ASP A 129 6.68 24.97 3.81
C ASP A 129 7.77 24.04 3.26
N LYS A 130 9.01 24.30 3.68
CA LYS A 130 10.16 23.54 3.18
C LYS A 130 10.06 22.05 3.49
N ASP A 131 9.56 21.66 4.67
CA ASP A 131 9.49 20.26 5.07
C ASP A 131 8.44 19.50 4.23
N LEU A 132 7.29 20.13 3.96
CA LEU A 132 6.25 19.56 3.10
C LEU A 132 6.72 19.50 1.63
N GLU A 133 7.43 20.50 1.13
CA GLU A 133 8.00 20.49 -0.23
C GLU A 133 9.05 19.39 -0.39
N ASP A 134 9.98 19.27 0.56
CA ASP A 134 11.01 18.23 0.55
C ASP A 134 10.35 16.84 0.62
N TYR A 135 9.30 16.68 1.45
CA TYR A 135 8.52 15.43 1.56
C TYR A 135 7.91 15.02 0.20
N PHE A 136 7.22 15.95 -0.48
CA PHE A 136 6.63 15.66 -1.78
C PHE A 136 7.69 15.40 -2.86
N ALA A 137 8.83 16.08 -2.78
CA ALA A 137 9.94 15.89 -3.72
C ALA A 137 10.55 14.48 -3.65
N LEU A 138 10.57 13.82 -2.47
CA LEU A 138 11.00 12.43 -2.32
C LEU A 138 10.16 11.46 -3.17
N ALA A 139 8.88 11.77 -3.37
CA ALA A 139 7.97 11.01 -4.23
C ALA A 139 7.87 11.57 -5.66
N HIS A 140 8.79 12.48 -6.08
CA HIS A 140 8.76 13.18 -7.37
C HIS A 140 7.46 13.98 -7.62
N HIS A 141 6.80 14.44 -6.56
CA HIS A 141 5.60 15.27 -6.61
C HIS A 141 5.89 16.70 -6.17
N ARG A 142 4.90 17.58 -6.34
CA ARG A 142 4.92 18.97 -5.84
C ARG A 142 3.69 19.20 -4.97
N VAL A 143 3.83 20.09 -3.99
CA VAL A 143 2.70 20.54 -3.17
C VAL A 143 1.71 21.31 -4.05
N ASN A 144 0.45 20.89 -4.05
CA ASN A 144 -0.64 21.52 -4.79
C ASN A 144 -1.46 22.41 -3.82
N VAL A 145 -1.07 23.68 -3.68
CA VAL A 145 -1.82 24.63 -2.86
C VAL A 145 -3.09 25.04 -3.59
N SER A 146 -4.25 24.86 -2.96
CA SER A 146 -5.56 25.08 -3.58
C SER A 146 -6.40 26.07 -2.76
N GLU A 147 -6.97 27.08 -3.42
CA GLU A 147 -7.97 27.98 -2.84
C GLU A 147 -9.26 27.24 -2.42
N LYS A 148 -9.49 26.06 -3.00
CA LYS A 148 -10.64 25.18 -2.71
C LYS A 148 -10.36 24.17 -1.59
N PHE A 149 -9.28 24.32 -0.85
CA PHE A 149 -8.90 23.37 0.20
C PHE A 149 -10.06 23.02 1.14
N GLU A 150 -10.84 24.02 1.60
CA GLU A 150 -11.98 23.81 2.50
C GLU A 150 -13.10 22.93 1.86
N GLU A 151 -13.27 22.96 0.53
CA GLU A 151 -14.22 22.08 -0.15
C GLU A 151 -13.77 20.62 -0.06
N TYR A 152 -12.45 20.38 -0.10
CA TYR A 152 -11.87 19.02 0.01
C TYR A 152 -11.90 18.51 1.45
N VAL A 153 -11.81 19.37 2.46
CA VAL A 153 -11.98 19.01 3.88
C VAL A 153 -13.35 18.38 4.15
N GLU A 154 -14.37 18.74 3.39
CA GLU A 154 -15.73 18.17 3.50
C GLU A 154 -15.91 16.84 2.75
N LYS A 155 -14.93 16.40 1.95
CA LYS A 155 -14.93 15.08 1.29
C LYS A 155 -14.42 13.98 2.22
N ASP A 156 -14.38 12.74 1.72
CA ASP A 156 -13.70 11.62 2.39
C ASP A 156 -12.17 11.82 2.29
N VAL A 157 -11.52 12.19 3.38
CA VAL A 157 -10.06 12.35 3.50
C VAL A 157 -9.46 11.03 4.02
N PHE A 158 -8.52 10.46 3.29
CA PHE A 158 -7.89 9.18 3.64
C PHE A 158 -6.48 9.34 4.23
N GLN A 159 -5.83 10.46 3.96
CA GLN A 159 -4.49 10.76 4.46
C GLN A 159 -4.30 12.25 4.59
N ILE A 160 -3.59 12.67 5.64
CA ILE A 160 -3.13 14.05 5.85
C ILE A 160 -1.62 14.00 5.96
N MET A 161 -0.93 14.88 5.23
CA MET A 161 0.52 14.98 5.18
C MET A 161 0.93 16.38 5.64
N LEU A 162 1.97 16.46 6.47
CA LEU A 162 2.52 17.75 6.90
C LEU A 162 3.97 17.61 7.34
N GLY A 163 4.71 18.73 7.26
CA GLY A 163 5.99 18.87 7.93
C GLY A 163 5.78 18.79 9.45
N CYS A 164 6.52 17.88 10.11
CA CYS A 164 6.34 17.63 11.54
C CYS A 164 7.57 16.92 12.08
N ASP A 165 8.32 17.58 12.96
CA ASP A 165 9.46 16.97 13.63
C ASP A 165 9.04 16.03 14.77
N LEU A 166 10.01 15.35 15.38
CA LEU A 166 9.76 14.37 16.43
C LEU A 166 9.09 14.96 17.68
N GLU A 167 9.37 16.23 18.01
CA GLU A 167 8.81 16.91 19.18
C GLU A 167 7.38 17.37 18.92
N GLU A 168 7.08 17.78 17.70
CA GLU A 168 5.77 18.25 17.25
C GLU A 168 4.73 17.11 17.18
N ARG A 169 5.16 15.87 16.92
CA ARG A 169 4.27 14.70 16.72
C ARG A 169 3.27 14.47 17.84
N LYS A 170 3.62 14.79 19.07
CA LYS A 170 2.73 14.63 20.23
C LYS A 170 1.54 15.58 20.22
N TYR A 171 1.66 16.74 19.52
CA TYR A 171 0.62 17.76 19.51
C TYR A 171 -0.34 17.63 18.33
N ILE A 172 0.12 17.08 17.19
CA ILE A 172 -0.68 17.09 15.97
C ILE A 172 -1.97 16.25 16.10
N LEU A 173 -1.95 15.17 16.88
CA LEU A 173 -3.14 14.33 17.13
C LEU A 173 -3.90 14.69 18.41
N GLU A 174 -3.55 15.80 19.09
CA GLU A 174 -4.23 16.19 20.32
C GLU A 174 -5.74 16.39 20.10
N GLY A 175 -6.55 15.66 20.89
CA GLY A 175 -8.01 15.71 20.82
C GLY A 175 -8.64 14.88 19.68
N THR A 176 -7.85 14.17 18.88
CA THR A 176 -8.38 13.20 17.90
C THR A 176 -8.59 11.82 18.54
N LYS A 177 -9.42 10.97 17.93
CA LYS A 177 -9.74 9.64 18.44
C LYS A 177 -9.45 8.51 17.45
N ASN A 178 -9.66 8.77 16.16
CA ASN A 178 -9.69 7.78 15.10
C ASN A 178 -8.61 7.99 14.03
N ALA A 179 -7.58 8.75 14.35
CA ALA A 179 -6.40 8.96 13.53
C ALA A 179 -5.14 8.47 14.23
N LYS A 180 -4.14 8.06 13.44
CA LYS A 180 -2.82 7.65 13.90
C LYS A 180 -1.73 8.19 12.98
N LEU A 181 -0.50 8.33 13.51
CA LEU A 181 0.68 8.66 12.73
C LEU A 181 1.21 7.42 12.02
N ALA A 182 1.61 7.61 10.76
CA ALA A 182 2.42 6.70 9.98
C ALA A 182 3.66 7.48 9.51
N ALA A 183 4.73 7.43 10.29
CA ALA A 183 5.92 8.23 10.05
C ALA A 183 7.04 7.32 9.54
N TRP A 184 7.55 7.59 8.35
CA TRP A 184 8.70 6.94 7.74
C TRP A 184 9.89 7.91 7.56
N TRP A 185 9.71 9.20 7.86
CA TRP A 185 10.72 10.25 7.80
C TRP A 185 10.67 11.09 9.08
N ASP A 186 11.79 11.71 9.47
CA ASP A 186 11.92 12.46 10.72
C ASP A 186 11.35 13.88 10.66
N ARG A 187 11.21 14.45 9.43
CA ARG A 187 10.75 15.83 9.17
C ARG A 187 9.32 15.95 8.68
N ALA A 188 8.65 14.84 8.41
CA ALA A 188 7.25 14.85 8.00
C ALA A 188 6.51 13.60 8.50
N VAL A 189 5.20 13.67 8.50
CA VAL A 189 4.32 12.56 8.89
C VAL A 189 3.13 12.44 7.96
N ASP A 190 2.69 11.20 7.79
CA ASP A 190 1.37 10.85 7.33
C ASP A 190 0.46 10.65 8.52
N ILE A 191 -0.76 11.14 8.44
CA ILE A 191 -1.83 10.84 9.38
C ILE A 191 -2.89 10.07 8.61
N ILE A 192 -3.18 8.86 9.10
CA ILE A 192 -4.08 7.91 8.47
C ILE A 192 -5.18 7.49 9.46
N PRO A 193 -6.27 6.86 9.00
CA PRO A 193 -7.27 6.31 9.91
C PRO A 193 -6.64 5.31 10.89
N LYS A 194 -7.10 5.34 12.13
CA LYS A 194 -6.65 4.41 13.17
C LYS A 194 -7.11 2.98 12.86
N GLU A 195 -8.36 2.86 12.39
CA GLU A 195 -8.94 1.61 11.93
C GLU A 195 -8.65 1.46 10.43
N GLY A 196 -8.51 0.21 10.01
CA GLY A 196 -8.05 -0.12 8.67
C GLY A 196 -6.62 -0.62 8.68
N GLY A 197 -6.15 -1.04 7.53
CA GLY A 197 -4.84 -1.61 7.28
C GLY A 197 -4.89 -2.45 6.01
N LYS A 198 -3.74 -2.78 5.43
CA LYS A 198 -3.67 -3.60 4.22
C LYS A 198 -4.33 -4.98 4.45
N GLY A 199 -4.17 -5.56 5.65
CA GLY A 199 -4.77 -6.85 6.00
C GLY A 199 -6.30 -6.80 6.02
N THR A 200 -6.91 -5.82 6.70
CA THR A 200 -8.37 -5.64 6.71
C THR A 200 -8.91 -5.41 5.30
N ALA A 201 -8.21 -4.64 4.48
CA ALA A 201 -8.60 -4.39 3.09
C ALA A 201 -8.54 -5.65 2.23
N ILE A 202 -7.54 -6.51 2.43
CA ILE A 202 -7.44 -7.82 1.78
C ILE A 202 -8.66 -8.69 2.10
N GLU A 203 -9.07 -8.75 3.36
CA GLU A 203 -10.27 -9.51 3.76
C GLU A 203 -11.53 -9.03 3.00
N GLN A 204 -11.69 -7.71 2.82
CA GLN A 204 -12.79 -7.14 2.04
C GLN A 204 -12.73 -7.53 0.55
N VAL A 205 -11.52 -7.49 -0.05
CA VAL A 205 -11.31 -7.89 -1.45
C VAL A 205 -11.52 -9.40 -1.63
N LEU A 206 -11.05 -10.22 -0.71
CA LEU A 206 -11.30 -11.67 -0.73
C LEU A 206 -12.79 -11.98 -0.64
N ALA A 207 -13.51 -11.30 0.27
CA ALA A 207 -14.97 -11.45 0.38
C ALA A 207 -15.69 -11.02 -0.90
N HIS A 208 -15.26 -9.92 -1.54
CA HIS A 208 -15.82 -9.44 -2.81
C HIS A 208 -15.68 -10.50 -3.93
N TYR A 209 -14.51 -11.13 -4.06
CA TYR A 209 -14.27 -12.18 -5.06
C TYR A 209 -14.71 -13.57 -4.62
N LYS A 210 -15.20 -13.73 -3.37
CA LYS A 210 -15.58 -15.01 -2.76
C LYS A 210 -14.42 -16.01 -2.72
N PHE A 211 -13.23 -15.52 -2.44
CA PHE A 211 -12.04 -16.33 -2.22
C PHE A 211 -11.75 -16.49 -0.73
N SER A 212 -11.13 -17.62 -0.38
CA SER A 212 -10.64 -17.84 0.98
C SER A 212 -9.22 -17.29 1.15
N LYS A 213 -8.81 -17.12 2.39
CA LYS A 213 -7.45 -16.68 2.75
C LYS A 213 -6.38 -17.62 2.15
N GLU A 214 -6.63 -18.92 2.15
CA GLU A 214 -5.72 -19.96 1.65
C GLU A 214 -5.52 -19.92 0.13
N GLU A 215 -6.40 -19.22 -0.60
CA GLU A 215 -6.30 -19.01 -2.04
C GLU A 215 -5.51 -17.73 -2.41
N ALA A 216 -5.00 -17.01 -1.39
CA ALA A 216 -4.30 -15.75 -1.55
C ALA A 216 -2.82 -15.84 -1.20
N ILE A 217 -1.99 -15.13 -1.97
CA ILE A 217 -0.58 -14.84 -1.68
C ILE A 217 -0.42 -13.33 -1.57
N ALA A 218 0.56 -12.86 -0.79
CA ALA A 218 0.97 -11.46 -0.77
C ALA A 218 2.50 -11.33 -0.76
N PHE A 219 3.01 -10.27 -1.43
CA PHE A 219 4.40 -9.88 -1.42
C PHE A 219 4.55 -8.49 -0.81
N GLY A 220 5.51 -8.31 0.09
CA GLY A 220 5.77 -7.05 0.76
C GLY A 220 7.17 -6.98 1.35
N ASP A 221 7.62 -5.77 1.72
CA ASP A 221 8.94 -5.53 2.30
C ASP A 221 8.94 -4.61 3.51
N GLY A 222 7.93 -3.75 3.67
CA GLY A 222 7.82 -2.77 4.74
C GLY A 222 7.09 -3.26 5.99
N GLU A 223 7.31 -2.60 7.14
CA GLU A 223 6.58 -2.93 8.38
C GLU A 223 5.05 -2.73 8.22
N ASN A 224 4.61 -1.85 7.31
CA ASN A 224 3.19 -1.67 6.97
C ASN A 224 2.60 -2.83 6.14
N ASP A 225 3.42 -3.82 5.75
CA ASP A 225 2.97 -5.03 5.05
C ASP A 225 2.74 -6.20 6.01
N ILE A 226 3.15 -6.10 7.26
CA ILE A 226 3.06 -7.20 8.24
C ILE A 226 1.61 -7.73 8.33
N ASP A 227 0.63 -6.84 8.46
CA ASP A 227 -0.77 -7.22 8.54
C ASP A 227 -1.27 -7.82 7.22
N MET A 228 -0.80 -7.34 6.07
CA MET A 228 -1.06 -7.91 4.75
C MET A 228 -0.56 -9.34 4.65
N LEU A 229 0.73 -9.58 4.98
CA LEU A 229 1.36 -10.89 4.89
C LEU A 229 0.70 -11.93 5.81
N LEU A 230 0.19 -11.49 6.97
CA LEU A 230 -0.53 -12.33 7.92
C LEU A 230 -1.99 -12.61 7.52
N SER A 231 -2.58 -11.78 6.64
CA SER A 231 -3.98 -11.88 6.22
C SER A 231 -4.20 -12.78 5.00
N VAL A 232 -3.15 -13.38 4.45
CA VAL A 232 -3.20 -14.31 3.31
C VAL A 232 -2.73 -15.71 3.70
N GLY A 233 -3.01 -16.71 2.86
CA GLY A 233 -2.57 -18.09 3.07
C GLY A 233 -1.05 -18.23 3.01
N LYS A 234 -0.37 -17.42 2.19
CA LYS A 234 1.09 -17.40 2.08
C LYS A 234 1.62 -15.98 1.89
N GLY A 235 2.11 -15.37 2.96
CA GLY A 235 2.82 -14.09 2.93
C GLY A 235 4.29 -14.27 2.58
N ILE A 236 4.80 -13.53 1.62
CA ILE A 236 6.17 -13.61 1.11
C ILE A 236 6.88 -12.29 1.39
N ALA A 237 7.98 -12.33 2.13
CA ALA A 237 8.85 -11.18 2.30
C ALA A 237 9.81 -11.05 1.11
N MET A 238 10.05 -9.84 0.66
CA MET A 238 11.10 -9.55 -0.30
C MET A 238 12.49 -9.70 0.35
N GLY A 239 13.51 -10.03 -0.42
CA GLY A 239 14.89 -10.16 0.07
C GLY A 239 15.44 -8.86 0.69
N ASN A 240 14.98 -7.72 0.19
CA ASN A 240 15.27 -6.37 0.75
C ASN A 240 14.38 -5.98 1.94
N ALA A 241 13.45 -6.83 2.38
CA ALA A 241 12.53 -6.50 3.47
C ALA A 241 13.26 -6.30 4.81
N ALA A 242 12.65 -5.52 5.70
CA ALA A 242 13.10 -5.39 7.07
C ALA A 242 13.07 -6.74 7.80
N GLU A 243 14.00 -6.98 8.74
CA GLU A 243 14.11 -8.27 9.44
C GLU A 243 12.79 -8.70 10.12
N LYS A 244 12.08 -7.77 10.76
CA LYS A 244 10.76 -8.05 11.35
C LYS A 244 9.73 -8.60 10.36
N VAL A 245 9.79 -8.15 9.09
CA VAL A 245 8.90 -8.63 8.03
C VAL A 245 9.30 -10.04 7.59
N LYS A 246 10.60 -10.31 7.50
CA LYS A 246 11.13 -11.64 7.18
C LYS A 246 10.81 -12.67 8.27
N GLU A 247 10.87 -12.26 9.54
CA GLU A 247 10.57 -13.13 10.69
C GLU A 247 9.13 -13.67 10.70
N ILE A 248 8.16 -12.86 10.22
CA ILE A 248 6.73 -13.25 10.22
C ILE A 248 6.27 -13.86 8.90
N ALA A 249 7.05 -13.73 7.83
CA ALA A 249 6.69 -14.23 6.52
C ALA A 249 6.72 -15.77 6.47
N ALA A 250 5.82 -16.35 5.68
CA ALA A 250 5.80 -17.79 5.44
C ALA A 250 6.98 -18.25 4.55
N ASP A 251 7.51 -17.33 3.72
CA ASP A 251 8.63 -17.58 2.83
C ASP A 251 9.34 -16.24 2.48
N ILE A 252 10.54 -16.33 1.93
CA ILE A 252 11.33 -15.16 1.51
C ILE A 252 11.74 -15.39 0.05
N CYS A 253 11.55 -14.39 -0.82
CA CYS A 253 12.06 -14.39 -2.18
C CYS A 253 13.35 -13.54 -2.28
N GLU A 254 13.97 -13.48 -3.45
CA GLU A 254 15.07 -12.56 -3.72
C GLU A 254 14.60 -11.10 -3.65
N SER A 255 15.55 -10.15 -3.72
CA SER A 255 15.24 -8.74 -3.62
C SER A 255 14.52 -8.21 -4.88
N VAL A 256 13.90 -7.02 -4.76
CA VAL A 256 13.26 -6.35 -5.90
C VAL A 256 14.26 -6.09 -7.04
N THR A 257 15.53 -5.81 -6.73
CA THR A 257 16.61 -5.60 -7.70
C THR A 257 17.06 -6.87 -8.43
N ASP A 258 16.76 -8.03 -7.86
CA ASP A 258 17.13 -9.35 -8.37
C ASP A 258 15.93 -10.10 -8.97
N ASP A 259 14.87 -9.38 -9.37
CA ASP A 259 13.63 -9.92 -9.92
C ASP A 259 12.96 -10.99 -9.02
N GLY A 260 13.03 -10.79 -7.69
CA GLY A 260 12.62 -11.77 -6.70
C GLY A 260 11.22 -12.33 -6.92
N ILE A 261 10.24 -11.49 -7.26
CA ILE A 261 8.86 -11.90 -7.57
C ILE A 261 8.84 -12.87 -8.77
N TYR A 262 9.54 -12.54 -9.86
CA TYR A 262 9.55 -13.37 -11.06
C TYR A 262 10.12 -14.75 -10.79
N TYR A 263 11.30 -14.84 -10.17
CA TYR A 263 11.94 -16.12 -9.89
C TYR A 263 11.17 -16.95 -8.86
N TYR A 264 10.58 -16.28 -7.87
CA TYR A 264 9.72 -16.96 -6.90
C TYR A 264 8.49 -17.57 -7.56
N LEU A 265 7.72 -16.80 -8.31
CA LEU A 265 6.51 -17.27 -9.01
C LEU A 265 6.82 -18.39 -10.00
N LYS A 266 7.98 -18.32 -10.69
CA LYS A 266 8.46 -19.37 -11.57
C LYS A 266 8.80 -20.65 -10.80
N SER A 267 9.52 -20.56 -9.67
CA SER A 267 9.86 -21.70 -8.81
C SER A 267 8.62 -22.40 -8.26
N GLN A 268 7.57 -21.63 -7.95
CA GLN A 268 6.27 -22.15 -7.51
C GLN A 268 5.38 -22.62 -8.68
N LYS A 269 5.83 -22.55 -9.94
CA LYS A 269 5.08 -22.91 -11.16
C LYS A 269 3.75 -22.15 -11.33
N LEU A 270 3.63 -20.96 -10.76
CA LEU A 270 2.47 -20.07 -10.91
C LEU A 270 2.50 -19.32 -12.25
N ILE A 271 3.67 -19.23 -12.88
CA ILE A 271 3.90 -18.67 -14.20
C ILE A 271 4.70 -19.63 -15.07
N ASN A 272 4.51 -19.54 -16.39
CA ASN A 272 5.26 -20.30 -17.39
C ASN A 272 6.61 -19.61 -17.70
N GLU A 273 7.50 -20.35 -18.38
CA GLU A 273 8.82 -19.84 -18.83
C GLU A 273 8.74 -18.67 -19.80
#